data_afba9e3672638eb93627a8dd0e2961eb
#
_entry.id   afba9e3672638eb93627a8dd0e2961eb
#
_cell.length_a   1.000
_cell.length_b   1.000
_cell.length_c   1.000
_cell.angle_alpha   90.00
_cell.angle_beta   90.00
_cell.angle_gamma   90.00
#
_symmetry.space_group_name_H-M   'P 1'
#
loop_
_entity.id
_entity.type
_entity.pdbx_description
1 polymer ?
#
loop_
_entity_poly.entity_id
_entity_poly.type
_entity_poly.pdbx_seq_one_letter_code
_entity_poly.pdbx_strand_id
1 'polypeptide(L)'
;MEIIKQTTPFFQTSCKYLSVFFLASYINYAYAEKETIAVTVEAPKGSYSNKNITLYLGKLENNSDSFAFGDESSVNGIRSYSLGAKSTVKGAYSSAIGYNSNVSGNTSNAIGWNSKIKGDYSNALGRATNIESNYSLALGEAAEAKGGDEIVSIGDYASATGHSTIAIGGYSKIESLKNGENLVGGKKKVIYDSSTKKISVSTPDLSEEDIIQAYGETYGAMALGYKSSSHSLLATAIGSHATAAGTLSTTTGTSSEALGYHATAYGAHSKVTGDNAGAFGVSTEASGKQSLALGYDSEATAENSVALGAKSVANKENTVSVGSDTLKRKIVNVADGTENYDAVNVRQLNAVETKIGQVNNQFTQVDSKFTQVNNRLEGTENKLGQIDSQFTHVNTRLNRTDLRINRVGASAAALASLKPTQLGEDDKFALSLGVGSYRNVQAMAMGAVFKPAENVLLNVAGSFSGSEKIVGAGVSWKFGNKAKPAVSTQSAANSAEVLQLRQEVSAMQKELAELKKALRK
;
A
#
# COMPACT_ATOMS: atom_id res chain seq x y z
N MET A 1 -1.36 -57.10 32.71
CA MET A 1 -2.28 -57.85 33.55
C MET A 1 -3.56 -58.13 32.76
N GLU A 2 -3.79 -59.39 32.42
CA GLU A 2 -4.99 -59.82 31.66
C GLU A 2 -6.22 -59.66 32.55
N ILE A 3 -6.97 -58.61 32.36
CA ILE A 3 -8.28 -58.43 32.94
C ILE A 3 -9.28 -58.25 31.82
N ILE A 4 -10.18 -59.18 31.71
CA ILE A 4 -11.36 -59.33 30.86
C ILE A 4 -11.14 -60.31 29.69
N LYS A 5 -11.03 -61.58 30.03
CA LYS A 5 -11.56 -62.70 29.23
C LYS A 5 -12.85 -63.19 29.87
N GLN A 6 -13.87 -62.40 29.96
CA GLN A 6 -15.24 -62.88 30.17
C GLN A 6 -16.16 -62.05 29.27
N THR A 7 -16.32 -62.55 28.07
CA THR A 7 -17.45 -62.18 27.21
C THR A 7 -18.70 -62.88 27.78
N THR A 8 -19.56 -62.13 28.48
CA THR A 8 -20.91 -62.60 28.75
C THR A 8 -21.68 -62.54 27.41
N PRO A 9 -22.57 -63.55 27.16
CA PRO A 9 -23.30 -63.71 25.91
C PRO A 9 -24.29 -62.59 25.58
N PHE A 10 -24.44 -61.62 26.45
CA PHE A 10 -25.37 -60.51 26.30
C PHE A 10 -24.86 -59.37 25.37
N PHE A 11 -23.58 -59.35 25.02
CA PHE A 11 -22.96 -58.31 24.18
C PHE A 11 -22.97 -58.64 22.69
N GLN A 12 -23.44 -59.79 22.27
CA GLN A 12 -23.34 -60.21 20.87
C GLN A 12 -24.45 -59.74 19.93
N THR A 13 -25.57 -59.17 20.43
CA THR A 13 -26.73 -58.95 19.57
C THR A 13 -27.28 -57.50 19.46
N SER A 14 -26.80 -56.54 20.17
CA SER A 14 -27.38 -55.16 20.04
C SER A 14 -26.39 -54.09 20.40
N CYS A 15 -25.76 -53.54 19.45
CA CYS A 15 -25.08 -52.25 19.44
C CYS A 15 -23.65 -52.26 18.91
N LYS A 16 -23.50 -52.18 17.62
CA LYS A 16 -22.21 -51.93 16.97
C LYS A 16 -21.62 -50.54 17.23
N TYR A 17 -22.34 -49.68 17.93
CA TYR A 17 -21.91 -48.29 18.18
C TYR A 17 -22.04 -47.79 19.62
N LEU A 18 -22.72 -48.53 20.51
CA LEU A 18 -22.87 -48.11 21.91
C LEU A 18 -21.79 -48.68 22.85
N SER A 19 -21.01 -49.65 22.39
CA SER A 19 -19.99 -50.32 23.22
C SER A 19 -18.79 -49.46 23.58
N VAL A 20 -18.48 -48.41 22.80
CA VAL A 20 -17.34 -47.53 23.08
C VAL A 20 -17.65 -46.57 24.24
N PHE A 21 -18.89 -46.10 24.37
CA PHE A 21 -19.30 -45.20 25.45
C PHE A 21 -19.47 -45.91 26.80
N PHE A 22 -19.92 -47.15 26.80
CA PHE A 22 -20.03 -47.95 28.06
C PHE A 22 -18.66 -48.45 28.54
N LEU A 23 -17.71 -48.69 27.64
CA LEU A 23 -16.34 -49.01 28.02
C LEU A 23 -15.66 -47.82 28.71
N ALA A 24 -15.91 -46.60 28.28
CA ALA A 24 -15.39 -45.40 28.89
C ALA A 24 -15.89 -45.16 30.33
N SER A 25 -17.14 -45.51 30.66
CA SER A 25 -17.67 -45.36 32.02
C SER A 25 -17.17 -46.44 32.99
N TYR A 26 -16.82 -47.63 32.50
CA TYR A 26 -16.22 -48.67 33.32
C TYR A 26 -14.72 -48.49 33.52
N ILE A 27 -14.04 -47.85 32.60
CA ILE A 27 -12.62 -47.54 32.66
C ILE A 27 -12.34 -46.43 33.67
N ASN A 28 -13.25 -45.48 33.90
CA ASN A 28 -13.13 -44.48 34.95
C ASN A 28 -12.98 -45.05 36.37
N TYR A 29 -13.37 -46.28 36.61
CA TYR A 29 -13.20 -46.94 37.91
C TYR A 29 -11.84 -47.65 38.09
N ALA A 30 -11.10 -47.89 37.00
CA ALA A 30 -9.80 -48.56 37.00
C ALA A 30 -8.59 -47.61 36.99
N TYR A 31 -8.83 -46.31 36.94
CA TYR A 31 -7.80 -45.29 36.78
C TYR A 31 -7.03 -44.88 38.04
N ALA A 32 -7.14 -45.63 39.14
CA ALA A 32 -6.42 -45.27 40.38
C ALA A 32 -4.91 -45.59 40.35
N GLU A 33 -4.39 -46.22 39.31
CA GLU A 33 -2.96 -46.56 39.19
C GLU A 33 -2.39 -46.07 37.86
N LYS A 34 -1.42 -45.25 37.96
CA LYS A 34 -0.53 -44.42 37.11
C LYS A 34 0.01 -45.01 35.79
N GLU A 35 -0.65 -45.91 35.08
CA GLU A 35 -0.09 -46.53 33.86
C GLU A 35 -1.01 -46.40 32.63
N THR A 36 -0.40 -46.32 31.45
CA THR A 36 -1.12 -46.38 30.17
C THR A 36 -1.83 -47.74 30.02
N ILE A 37 -3.13 -47.73 29.80
CA ILE A 37 -3.93 -48.94 29.61
C ILE A 37 -4.15 -49.16 28.12
N ALA A 38 -3.73 -50.28 27.59
CA ALA A 38 -4.01 -50.70 26.21
C ALA A 38 -5.21 -51.65 26.21
N VAL A 39 -6.28 -51.25 25.53
CA VAL A 39 -7.46 -52.10 25.28
C VAL A 39 -7.44 -52.58 23.85
N THR A 40 -7.21 -53.84 23.61
CA THR A 40 -7.22 -54.42 22.27
C THR A 40 -8.57 -55.05 21.98
N VAL A 41 -9.24 -54.59 20.93
CA VAL A 41 -10.48 -55.19 20.43
C VAL A 41 -10.11 -56.08 19.23
N GLU A 42 -10.32 -57.38 19.37
CA GLU A 42 -10.09 -58.30 18.28
C GLU A 42 -11.12 -58.10 17.17
N ALA A 43 -10.65 -58.05 15.92
CA ALA A 43 -11.52 -57.94 14.76
C ALA A 43 -12.40 -59.23 14.66
N PRO A 44 -13.70 -59.09 14.40
CA PRO A 44 -14.57 -60.27 14.20
C PRO A 44 -14.04 -61.14 13.07
N LYS A 45 -14.02 -62.46 13.27
CA LYS A 45 -13.63 -63.41 12.23
C LYS A 45 -14.53 -63.21 11.00
N GLY A 46 -13.94 -62.83 9.87
CA GLY A 46 -14.66 -62.58 8.60
C GLY A 46 -14.80 -61.09 8.23
N SER A 47 -14.24 -60.14 9.00
CA SER A 47 -14.17 -58.75 8.58
C SER A 47 -13.09 -58.53 7.49
N TYR A 48 -13.31 -57.57 6.58
CA TYR A 48 -12.37 -57.22 5.51
C TYR A 48 -10.99 -56.72 5.98
N SER A 49 -10.82 -56.55 7.29
CA SER A 49 -9.56 -56.18 7.93
C SER A 49 -9.29 -57.13 9.10
N ASN A 50 -8.32 -58.03 8.95
CA ASN A 50 -7.86 -58.93 10.05
C ASN A 50 -6.92 -58.18 11.05
N LYS A 51 -7.06 -56.88 11.22
CA LYS A 51 -6.25 -56.11 12.15
C LYS A 51 -7.02 -55.81 13.42
N ASN A 52 -6.47 -56.21 14.55
CA ASN A 52 -6.98 -55.83 15.85
C ASN A 52 -6.88 -54.33 16.04
N ILE A 53 -7.89 -53.71 16.64
CA ILE A 53 -7.89 -52.31 17.02
C ILE A 53 -7.41 -52.23 18.46
N THR A 54 -6.22 -51.62 18.67
CA THR A 54 -5.72 -51.38 20.02
C THR A 54 -5.98 -49.92 20.38
N LEU A 55 -6.74 -49.71 21.44
CA LEU A 55 -7.06 -48.43 22.03
C LEU A 55 -6.08 -48.18 23.18
N TYR A 56 -5.29 -47.12 23.08
CA TYR A 56 -4.38 -46.72 24.15
C TYR A 56 -5.05 -45.63 24.99
N LEU A 57 -5.22 -45.86 26.27
CA LEU A 57 -5.64 -44.86 27.23
C LEU A 57 -4.41 -44.30 27.91
N GLY A 58 -4.24 -43.00 27.80
CA GLY A 58 -3.05 -42.30 28.31
C GLY A 58 -3.08 -42.10 29.82
N LYS A 59 -2.01 -41.52 30.35
CA LYS A 59 -1.81 -41.27 31.78
C LYS A 59 -2.54 -40.01 32.24
N LEU A 60 -3.30 -40.10 33.33
CA LEU A 60 -3.89 -38.96 34.04
C LEU A 60 -3.15 -38.73 35.37
N GLU A 61 -2.69 -37.52 35.59
CA GLU A 61 -1.95 -37.14 36.82
C GLU A 61 -2.83 -36.41 37.83
N ASN A 62 -3.89 -35.71 37.41
CA ASN A 62 -4.85 -35.03 38.25
C ASN A 62 -6.30 -35.42 37.89
N ASN A 63 -7.09 -35.77 38.86
CA ASN A 63 -8.32 -36.55 38.77
C ASN A 63 -9.60 -35.72 38.56
N SER A 64 -9.62 -34.64 37.83
CA SER A 64 -10.86 -33.88 37.64
C SER A 64 -11.20 -33.67 36.16
N ASP A 65 -12.22 -34.39 35.70
CA ASP A 65 -12.89 -34.20 34.39
C ASP A 65 -11.93 -34.16 33.18
N SER A 66 -10.83 -34.92 33.25
CA SER A 66 -9.79 -34.93 32.21
C SER A 66 -9.76 -36.27 31.47
N PHE A 67 -9.24 -36.28 30.25
CA PHE A 67 -9.20 -37.45 29.40
C PHE A 67 -7.91 -37.53 28.57
N ALA A 68 -7.25 -38.70 28.60
CA ALA A 68 -6.08 -38.99 27.76
C ALA A 68 -6.33 -40.24 26.90
N PHE A 69 -6.16 -40.11 25.58
CA PHE A 69 -6.33 -41.18 24.63
C PHE A 69 -5.17 -41.20 23.62
N GLY A 70 -4.44 -42.30 23.60
CA GLY A 70 -3.28 -42.51 22.72
C GLY A 70 -2.10 -43.11 23.48
N ASP A 71 -1.25 -43.81 22.75
CA ASP A 71 -0.02 -44.41 23.29
C ASP A 71 0.90 -43.30 23.84
N GLU A 72 1.41 -43.45 25.05
CA GLU A 72 2.23 -42.44 25.75
C GLU A 72 1.53 -41.07 25.91
N SER A 73 0.22 -40.97 25.73
CA SER A 73 -0.50 -39.72 26.00
C SER A 73 -0.63 -39.43 27.49
N SER A 74 -0.60 -38.15 27.88
CA SER A 74 -0.71 -37.78 29.30
C SER A 74 -1.46 -36.47 29.52
N VAL A 75 -2.19 -36.37 30.64
CA VAL A 75 -2.86 -35.15 31.08
C VAL A 75 -2.60 -34.94 32.57
N ASN A 76 -2.09 -33.76 32.90
CA ASN A 76 -1.92 -33.30 34.26
C ASN A 76 -2.90 -32.14 34.62
N GLY A 77 -3.33 -31.38 33.61
CA GLY A 77 -4.27 -30.27 33.82
C GLY A 77 -5.69 -30.72 34.15
N ILE A 78 -6.40 -29.96 34.98
CA ILE A 78 -7.83 -30.21 35.29
C ILE A 78 -8.71 -29.82 34.09
N ARG A 79 -9.80 -30.57 33.84
CA ARG A 79 -10.74 -30.37 32.73
C ARG A 79 -10.06 -30.25 31.39
N SER A 80 -9.10 -31.12 31.13
CA SER A 80 -8.21 -31.05 29.99
C SER A 80 -8.22 -32.36 29.19
N TYR A 81 -7.92 -32.29 27.90
CA TYR A 81 -8.04 -33.40 26.99
C TYR A 81 -6.78 -33.62 26.17
N SER A 82 -6.32 -34.87 26.09
CA SER A 82 -5.20 -35.28 25.24
C SER A 82 -5.65 -36.39 24.31
N LEU A 83 -5.58 -36.17 23.00
CA LEU A 83 -6.02 -37.13 21.98
C LEU A 83 -4.94 -37.32 20.92
N GLY A 84 -4.21 -38.42 20.98
CA GLY A 84 -3.14 -38.74 20.04
C GLY A 84 -1.93 -39.36 20.76
N ALA A 85 -1.19 -40.23 20.06
CA ALA A 85 0.01 -40.82 20.64
C ALA A 85 1.04 -39.70 20.97
N LYS A 86 1.70 -39.85 22.13
CA LYS A 86 2.70 -38.89 22.66
C LYS A 86 2.18 -37.47 22.91
N SER A 87 0.86 -37.28 22.89
CA SER A 87 0.28 -35.96 23.17
C SER A 87 0.29 -35.68 24.69
N THR A 88 0.51 -34.47 25.08
CA THR A 88 0.66 -34.08 26.50
C THR A 88 -0.06 -32.78 26.81
N VAL A 89 -0.85 -32.78 27.89
CA VAL A 89 -1.48 -31.55 28.41
C VAL A 89 -1.09 -31.35 29.88
N LYS A 90 -0.46 -30.23 30.18
CA LYS A 90 -0.11 -29.83 31.55
C LYS A 90 -1.02 -28.71 32.07
N GLY A 91 -1.49 -27.84 31.18
CA GLY A 91 -2.35 -26.72 31.53
C GLY A 91 -3.78 -27.12 31.83
N ALA A 92 -4.47 -26.36 32.71
CA ALA A 92 -5.89 -26.55 33.01
C ALA A 92 -6.78 -26.02 31.85
N TYR A 93 -7.95 -26.61 31.67
CA TYR A 93 -8.94 -26.26 30.64
C TYR A 93 -8.38 -26.29 29.23
N SER A 94 -7.47 -27.22 28.94
CA SER A 94 -6.65 -27.22 27.73
C SER A 94 -6.81 -28.52 26.96
N SER A 95 -6.53 -28.48 25.65
CA SER A 95 -6.65 -29.65 24.78
C SER A 95 -5.44 -29.84 23.88
N ALA A 96 -4.95 -31.05 23.74
CA ALA A 96 -3.94 -31.43 22.75
C ALA A 96 -4.48 -32.55 21.87
N ILE A 97 -4.63 -32.28 20.57
CA ILE A 97 -5.17 -33.24 19.59
C ILE A 97 -4.14 -33.43 18.48
N GLY A 98 -3.63 -34.65 18.35
CA GLY A 98 -2.64 -35.00 17.33
C GLY A 98 -1.43 -35.72 17.90
N TYR A 99 -0.63 -36.34 17.04
CA TYR A 99 0.59 -37.03 17.45
C TYR A 99 1.61 -36.01 17.98
N ASN A 100 2.17 -36.27 19.17
CA ASN A 100 3.19 -35.44 19.81
C ASN A 100 2.74 -33.97 19.99
N SER A 101 1.44 -33.74 20.10
CA SER A 101 0.90 -32.41 20.42
C SER A 101 1.10 -32.10 21.90
N ASN A 102 1.61 -30.90 22.25
CA ASN A 102 1.99 -30.59 23.62
C ASN A 102 1.45 -29.25 24.06
N VAL A 103 0.67 -29.21 25.14
CA VAL A 103 0.09 -27.99 25.71
C VAL A 103 0.51 -27.86 27.15
N SER A 104 1.28 -26.85 27.48
CA SER A 104 1.67 -26.50 28.84
C SER A 104 0.87 -25.33 29.43
N GLY A 105 0.36 -24.43 28.57
CA GLY A 105 -0.45 -23.28 28.97
C GLY A 105 -1.88 -23.64 29.37
N ASN A 106 -2.49 -22.80 30.21
CA ASN A 106 -3.88 -22.92 30.64
C ASN A 106 -4.84 -22.38 29.58
N THR A 107 -6.03 -22.91 29.49
CA THR A 107 -7.10 -22.49 28.55
C THR A 107 -6.60 -22.43 27.11
N SER A 108 -5.78 -23.41 26.74
CA SER A 108 -5.06 -23.41 25.45
C SER A 108 -5.31 -24.70 24.68
N ASN A 109 -5.42 -24.62 23.35
CA ASN A 109 -5.78 -25.76 22.53
C ASN A 109 -4.81 -25.93 21.35
N ALA A 110 -4.17 -27.10 21.27
CA ALA A 110 -3.29 -27.46 20.17
C ALA A 110 -3.90 -28.58 19.35
N ILE A 111 -4.08 -28.36 18.06
CA ILE A 111 -4.62 -29.36 17.12
C ILE A 111 -3.63 -29.54 15.96
N GLY A 112 -3.00 -30.69 15.89
CA GLY A 112 -2.08 -31.00 14.79
C GLY A 112 -0.91 -31.90 15.21
N TRP A 113 -0.19 -32.41 14.23
CA TRP A 113 1.00 -33.22 14.45
C TRP A 113 2.15 -32.34 14.95
N ASN A 114 2.76 -32.68 16.08
CA ASN A 114 3.89 -31.98 16.70
C ASN A 114 3.59 -30.48 17.03
N SER A 115 2.34 -30.15 17.27
CA SER A 115 1.91 -28.81 17.68
C SER A 115 2.28 -28.54 19.14
N LYS A 116 2.78 -27.35 19.48
CA LYS A 116 3.24 -27.01 20.83
C LYS A 116 2.71 -25.67 21.29
N ILE A 117 2.21 -25.63 22.54
CA ILE A 117 1.79 -24.39 23.21
C ILE A 117 2.41 -24.35 24.60
N LYS A 118 3.10 -23.27 24.92
CA LYS A 118 3.58 -22.97 26.28
C LYS A 118 2.73 -21.89 26.95
N GLY A 119 2.23 -20.93 26.17
CA GLY A 119 1.48 -19.78 26.68
C GLY A 119 0.03 -20.10 27.06
N ASP A 120 -0.52 -19.29 27.97
CA ASP A 120 -1.91 -19.35 28.39
C ASP A 120 -2.86 -18.70 27.36
N TYR A 121 -4.13 -19.10 27.36
CA TYR A 121 -5.19 -18.56 26.50
C TYR A 121 -4.85 -18.57 25.01
N SER A 122 -4.12 -19.59 24.57
CA SER A 122 -3.55 -19.63 23.21
C SER A 122 -4.08 -20.82 22.40
N ASN A 123 -4.17 -20.66 21.09
CA ASN A 123 -4.72 -21.69 20.22
C ASN A 123 -3.82 -21.96 19.02
N ALA A 124 -3.47 -23.21 18.80
CA ALA A 124 -2.65 -23.66 17.70
C ALA A 124 -3.39 -24.68 16.84
N LEU A 125 -3.46 -24.45 15.53
CA LEU A 125 -4.04 -25.39 14.58
C LEU A 125 -3.14 -25.57 13.37
N GLY A 126 -2.51 -26.72 13.23
CA GLY A 126 -1.63 -27.05 12.12
C GLY A 126 -0.51 -28.00 12.52
N ARG A 127 0.22 -28.50 11.55
CA ARG A 127 1.39 -29.34 11.76
C ARG A 127 2.56 -28.49 12.26
N ALA A 128 3.22 -28.92 13.32
CA ALA A 128 4.43 -28.30 13.87
C ALA A 128 4.26 -26.83 14.29
N THR A 129 3.04 -26.38 14.59
CA THR A 129 2.80 -25.04 15.15
C THR A 129 3.52 -24.88 16.49
N ASN A 130 4.03 -23.67 16.79
CA ASN A 130 4.71 -23.38 18.03
C ASN A 130 4.25 -22.04 18.62
N ILE A 131 3.62 -22.08 19.80
CA ILE A 131 3.24 -20.90 20.55
C ILE A 131 3.98 -20.90 21.90
N GLU A 132 4.78 -19.85 22.12
CA GLU A 132 5.46 -19.62 23.39
C GLU A 132 4.83 -18.47 24.21
N SER A 133 3.89 -17.78 23.61
CA SER A 133 3.25 -16.53 24.04
C SER A 133 1.86 -16.74 24.60
N ASN A 134 1.38 -15.86 25.48
CA ASN A 134 0.01 -15.86 25.98
C ASN A 134 -0.95 -15.15 25.00
N TYR A 135 -2.25 -15.42 25.12
CA TYR A 135 -3.32 -14.80 24.31
C TYR A 135 -3.06 -14.84 22.81
N SER A 136 -2.47 -15.94 22.33
CA SER A 136 -1.94 -16.01 20.97
C SER A 136 -2.62 -17.06 20.11
N LEU A 137 -2.59 -16.85 18.80
CA LEU A 137 -3.16 -17.71 17.79
C LEU A 137 -2.13 -18.09 16.74
N ALA A 138 -1.93 -19.38 16.48
CA ALA A 138 -1.12 -19.87 15.37
C ALA A 138 -1.91 -20.85 14.51
N LEU A 139 -2.13 -20.53 13.24
CA LEU A 139 -2.85 -21.37 12.27
C LEU A 139 -1.97 -21.62 11.04
N GLY A 140 -1.72 -22.86 10.68
CA GLY A 140 -0.95 -23.25 9.50
C GLY A 140 0.19 -24.21 9.84
N GLU A 141 0.86 -24.75 8.82
CA GLU A 141 2.03 -25.59 9.03
C GLU A 141 3.20 -24.74 9.54
N ALA A 142 3.80 -25.17 10.65
CA ALA A 142 4.95 -24.50 11.26
C ALA A 142 4.73 -22.99 11.55
N ALA A 143 3.49 -22.58 11.82
CA ALA A 143 3.19 -21.23 12.26
C ALA A 143 3.74 -21.00 13.68
N GLU A 144 4.39 -19.86 13.92
CA GLU A 144 5.04 -19.52 15.18
C GLU A 144 4.53 -18.22 15.81
N ALA A 145 4.33 -18.24 17.14
CA ALA A 145 4.02 -17.05 17.96
C ALA A 145 4.92 -17.03 19.19
N LYS A 146 5.82 -16.04 19.31
CA LYS A 146 6.83 -16.00 20.38
C LYS A 146 7.33 -14.59 20.73
N GLY A 147 7.97 -14.45 21.87
CA GLY A 147 8.68 -13.22 22.27
C GLY A 147 7.78 -12.08 22.76
N GLY A 148 6.52 -12.37 23.06
CA GLY A 148 5.57 -11.37 23.59
C GLY A 148 4.21 -12.02 23.80
N ASP A 149 3.17 -11.24 24.01
CA ASP A 149 1.78 -11.70 24.18
C ASP A 149 0.87 -11.08 23.09
N GLU A 150 -0.37 -11.58 22.97
CA GLU A 150 -1.36 -11.07 22.02
C GLU A 150 -0.92 -11.22 20.55
N ILE A 151 -0.39 -12.37 20.17
CA ILE A 151 0.19 -12.62 18.86
C ILE A 151 -0.78 -13.38 17.96
N VAL A 152 -0.88 -12.96 16.71
CA VAL A 152 -1.60 -13.71 15.65
C VAL A 152 -0.62 -14.10 14.54
N SER A 153 -0.51 -15.42 14.30
CA SER A 153 0.33 -15.98 13.22
C SER A 153 -0.50 -16.94 12.39
N ILE A 154 -0.85 -16.59 11.17
CA ILE A 154 -1.72 -17.36 10.29
C ILE A 154 -1.08 -17.57 8.92
N GLY A 155 -0.87 -18.81 8.55
CA GLY A 155 -0.28 -19.21 7.27
C GLY A 155 0.87 -20.21 7.47
N ASP A 156 1.18 -20.95 6.43
CA ASP A 156 2.28 -21.90 6.47
C ASP A 156 3.61 -21.14 6.66
N TYR A 157 4.38 -21.54 7.67
CA TYR A 157 5.63 -20.88 8.05
C TYR A 157 5.49 -19.39 8.41
N ALA A 158 4.29 -18.94 8.78
CA ALA A 158 4.10 -17.62 9.34
C ALA A 158 4.81 -17.51 10.69
N SER A 159 5.52 -16.43 10.95
CA SER A 159 6.24 -16.23 12.20
C SER A 159 6.03 -14.80 12.71
N ALA A 160 5.37 -14.69 13.87
CA ALA A 160 5.16 -13.42 14.53
C ALA A 160 5.96 -13.38 15.86
N THR A 161 6.75 -12.34 16.03
CA THR A 161 7.58 -12.15 17.22
C THR A 161 7.37 -10.76 17.80
N GLY A 162 7.14 -10.68 19.11
CA GLY A 162 6.89 -9.41 19.83
C GLY A 162 5.45 -9.26 20.31
N HIS A 163 5.19 -8.27 21.16
CA HIS A 163 3.87 -8.02 21.73
C HIS A 163 2.88 -7.45 20.71
N SER A 164 1.63 -7.89 20.77
CA SER A 164 0.51 -7.39 19.94
C SER A 164 0.80 -7.41 18.42
N THR A 165 1.49 -8.44 17.95
CA THR A 165 1.93 -8.57 16.55
C THR A 165 1.01 -9.45 15.72
N ILE A 166 0.88 -9.17 14.43
CA ILE A 166 0.02 -9.90 13.49
C ILE A 166 0.78 -10.26 12.21
N ALA A 167 1.09 -11.54 12.02
CA ALA A 167 1.65 -12.07 10.78
C ALA A 167 0.63 -12.98 10.08
N ILE A 168 0.12 -12.59 8.92
CA ILE A 168 -0.87 -13.36 8.16
C ILE A 168 -0.42 -13.52 6.71
N GLY A 169 -0.29 -14.76 6.28
CA GLY A 169 0.16 -15.14 4.95
C GLY A 169 1.27 -16.18 5.02
N GLY A 170 1.37 -17.04 4.01
CA GLY A 170 2.44 -18.02 3.96
C GLY A 170 3.81 -17.33 3.98
N TYR A 171 4.72 -17.79 4.84
CA TYR A 171 6.05 -17.19 5.03
C TYR A 171 6.04 -15.70 5.43
N SER A 172 4.91 -15.18 5.94
CA SER A 172 4.88 -13.83 6.52
C SER A 172 5.74 -13.79 7.79
N LYS A 173 6.44 -12.68 8.03
CA LYS A 173 7.41 -12.60 9.10
C LYS A 173 7.39 -11.27 9.84
N ILE A 174 7.40 -11.37 11.17
CA ILE A 174 7.69 -10.25 12.06
C ILE A 174 8.88 -10.67 12.91
N GLU A 175 9.98 -9.98 12.76
CA GLU A 175 11.19 -10.20 13.55
C GLU A 175 11.94 -8.89 13.71
N SER A 176 12.60 -8.74 14.84
CA SER A 176 13.58 -7.68 15.06
C SER A 176 14.77 -7.85 14.12
N LEU A 177 15.21 -6.78 13.51
CA LEU A 177 16.46 -6.76 12.76
C LEU A 177 17.61 -6.91 13.76
N LYS A 178 18.33 -8.01 13.67
CA LYS A 178 19.52 -8.22 14.50
C LYS A 178 20.57 -7.18 14.12
N ASN A 179 21.02 -6.42 15.11
CA ASN A 179 22.07 -5.42 15.06
C ASN A 179 21.69 -4.04 14.50
N GLY A 180 20.96 -3.23 15.23
CA GLY A 180 21.09 -1.75 15.19
C GLY A 180 21.14 -1.02 13.85
N GLU A 181 20.93 -1.71 12.72
CA GLU A 181 21.25 -1.17 11.40
C GLU A 181 20.14 -0.33 10.74
N ASN A 182 18.97 -0.20 11.37
CA ASN A 182 17.86 0.55 10.73
C ASN A 182 17.21 1.61 11.63
N LEU A 183 17.91 2.11 12.59
CA LEU A 183 17.50 3.30 13.33
C LEU A 183 18.09 4.54 12.66
N VAL A 184 17.70 4.80 11.42
CA VAL A 184 18.12 6.01 10.73
C VAL A 184 17.12 7.11 11.04
N GLY A 185 17.56 8.05 11.84
CA GLY A 185 16.95 9.36 11.87
C GLY A 185 15.95 9.64 13.00
N GLY A 186 16.41 10.36 13.98
CA GLY A 186 15.56 11.26 14.76
C GLY A 186 14.93 10.68 16.03
N LYS A 187 15.57 10.94 17.12
CA LYS A 187 15.11 10.71 18.51
C LYS A 187 13.71 11.28 18.75
N LYS A 188 12.68 10.48 18.60
CA LYS A 188 11.32 10.83 19.03
C LYS A 188 10.76 9.73 19.92
N LYS A 189 10.22 10.13 21.06
CA LYS A 189 9.62 9.27 22.06
C LYS A 189 8.19 8.94 21.67
N VAL A 190 7.90 7.67 21.40
CA VAL A 190 6.54 7.17 21.26
C VAL A 190 6.16 6.51 22.58
N ILE A 191 5.12 6.99 23.25
CA ILE A 191 4.61 6.39 24.47
C ILE A 191 3.27 5.74 24.16
N TYR A 192 3.17 4.46 24.38
CA TYR A 192 1.90 3.75 24.43
C TYR A 192 1.41 3.69 25.86
N ASP A 193 0.28 4.32 26.13
CA ASP A 193 -0.40 4.18 27.41
C ASP A 193 -1.37 2.99 27.34
N SER A 194 -1.00 1.91 27.99
CA SER A 194 -1.79 0.67 28.01
C SER A 194 -3.15 0.83 28.73
N SER A 195 -3.29 1.83 29.59
CA SER A 195 -4.54 2.10 30.32
C SER A 195 -5.55 2.85 29.46
N THR A 196 -5.08 3.78 28.64
CA THR A 196 -5.92 4.59 27.74
C THR A 196 -5.91 4.08 26.29
N LYS A 197 -5.07 3.09 25.97
CA LYS A 197 -4.82 2.57 24.60
C LYS A 197 -4.48 3.67 23.59
N LYS A 198 -3.86 4.75 24.06
CA LYS A 198 -3.44 5.86 23.21
C LYS A 198 -1.93 5.85 23.01
N ILE A 199 -1.55 6.11 21.78
CA ILE A 199 -0.16 6.40 21.41
C ILE A 199 0.02 7.91 21.49
N SER A 200 0.97 8.37 22.28
CA SER A 200 1.40 9.76 22.32
C SER A 200 2.86 9.88 21.89
N VAL A 201 3.13 10.82 21.02
CA VAL A 201 4.50 11.16 20.64
C VAL A 201 4.89 12.39 21.47
N SER A 202 5.72 12.22 22.47
CA SER A 202 6.21 13.34 23.28
C SER A 202 7.69 13.60 23.03
N THR A 203 8.06 14.86 23.18
CA THR A 203 9.44 15.35 23.10
C THR A 203 10.17 15.13 24.45
N PRO A 204 11.42 15.30 24.59
CA PRO A 204 12.61 14.61 24.07
C PRO A 204 13.39 13.74 25.08
N ASP A 205 12.79 13.06 26.05
CA ASP A 205 13.54 12.46 27.19
C ASP A 205 13.59 10.93 27.28
N LEU A 206 12.95 10.17 26.40
CA LEU A 206 13.25 8.75 26.26
C LEU A 206 13.97 8.50 24.94
N SER A 207 15.08 7.78 25.01
CA SER A 207 15.75 7.29 23.82
C SER A 207 14.89 6.21 23.15
N GLU A 208 15.08 6.00 21.85
CA GLU A 208 14.45 4.89 21.13
C GLU A 208 14.81 3.54 21.78
N GLU A 209 16.01 3.45 22.39
CA GLU A 209 16.45 2.35 23.22
C GLU A 209 15.56 2.10 24.43
N ASP A 210 15.07 3.17 25.11
CA ASP A 210 14.16 3.02 26.26
C ASP A 210 12.78 2.44 25.84
N ILE A 211 12.29 2.78 24.66
CA ILE A 211 11.02 2.24 24.13
C ILE A 211 11.19 0.79 23.72
N ILE A 212 12.26 0.47 22.99
CA ILE A 212 12.61 -0.89 22.60
C ILE A 212 12.82 -1.77 23.85
N GLN A 213 13.47 -1.25 24.88
CA GLN A 213 13.68 -1.96 26.13
C GLN A 213 12.37 -2.20 26.89
N ALA A 214 11.40 -1.27 26.83
CA ALA A 214 10.13 -1.39 27.54
C ALA A 214 9.11 -2.31 26.82
N TYR A 215 9.06 -2.30 25.50
CA TYR A 215 7.98 -2.93 24.71
C TYR A 215 8.47 -3.91 23.64
N GLY A 216 9.77 -3.99 23.39
CA GLY A 216 10.37 -4.79 22.33
C GLY A 216 10.36 -4.08 20.97
N GLU A 217 11.33 -4.45 20.13
CA GLU A 217 11.58 -3.81 18.82
C GLU A 217 10.43 -3.95 17.81
N THR A 218 9.56 -4.93 17.98
CA THR A 218 8.46 -5.23 17.05
C THR A 218 7.07 -5.06 17.66
N TYR A 219 6.93 -4.36 18.77
CA TYR A 219 5.64 -4.12 19.40
C TYR A 219 4.61 -3.57 18.40
N GLY A 220 3.42 -4.19 18.34
CA GLY A 220 2.33 -3.77 17.47
C GLY A 220 2.61 -3.87 15.96
N ALA A 221 3.65 -4.59 15.56
CA ALA A 221 3.97 -4.77 14.14
C ALA A 221 2.96 -5.67 13.43
N MET A 222 2.73 -5.40 12.15
CA MET A 222 1.81 -6.17 11.31
C MET A 222 2.47 -6.57 9.98
N ALA A 223 2.36 -7.85 9.62
CA ALA A 223 2.76 -8.37 8.32
C ALA A 223 1.63 -9.19 7.71
N LEU A 224 1.00 -8.69 6.65
CA LEU A 224 -0.16 -9.28 5.99
C LEU A 224 0.14 -9.55 4.52
N GLY A 225 0.33 -10.79 4.14
CA GLY A 225 0.60 -11.23 2.78
C GLY A 225 1.67 -12.33 2.70
N TYR A 226 1.74 -13.01 1.56
CA TYR A 226 2.76 -14.01 1.31
C TYR A 226 4.16 -13.39 1.36
N LYS A 227 5.04 -13.93 2.21
CA LYS A 227 6.40 -13.40 2.42
C LYS A 227 6.46 -11.92 2.79
N SER A 228 5.39 -11.36 3.35
CA SER A 228 5.44 -10.02 3.91
C SER A 228 6.32 -10.01 5.17
N SER A 229 7.01 -8.91 5.42
CA SER A 229 7.87 -8.78 6.59
C SER A 229 7.75 -7.42 7.26
N SER A 230 7.72 -7.43 8.58
CA SER A 230 7.74 -6.23 9.41
C SER A 230 8.82 -6.37 10.48
N HIS A 231 9.67 -5.37 10.64
CA HIS A 231 10.89 -5.49 11.43
C HIS A 231 11.03 -4.49 12.57
N SER A 232 10.10 -3.56 12.70
CA SER A 232 10.23 -2.47 13.67
C SER A 232 8.93 -2.17 14.40
N LEU A 233 9.04 -1.38 15.46
CA LEU A 233 7.96 -0.90 16.30
C LEU A 233 6.84 -0.27 15.46
N LEU A 234 5.60 -0.75 15.65
CA LEU A 234 4.39 -0.29 14.97
C LEU A 234 4.50 -0.24 13.43
N ALA A 235 5.39 -1.03 12.86
CA ALA A 235 5.56 -1.10 11.42
C ALA A 235 4.48 -2.00 10.80
N THR A 236 3.95 -1.59 9.65
CA THR A 236 2.86 -2.30 8.95
C THR A 236 3.25 -2.64 7.52
N ALA A 237 3.27 -3.91 7.17
CA ALA A 237 3.53 -4.41 5.82
C ALA A 237 2.32 -5.18 5.27
N ILE A 238 1.69 -4.67 4.22
CA ILE A 238 0.52 -5.29 3.59
C ILE A 238 0.80 -5.55 2.11
N GLY A 239 0.81 -6.79 1.71
CA GLY A 239 1.05 -7.21 0.33
C GLY A 239 2.06 -8.36 0.23
N SER A 240 2.03 -9.09 -0.88
CA SER A 240 3.02 -10.13 -1.13
C SER A 240 4.42 -9.52 -1.26
N HIS A 241 5.39 -10.03 -0.50
CA HIS A 241 6.76 -9.51 -0.44
C HIS A 241 6.87 -8.04 0.02
N ALA A 242 5.86 -7.51 0.71
CA ALA A 242 5.93 -6.18 1.29
C ALA A 242 6.88 -6.16 2.49
N THR A 243 7.69 -5.11 2.63
CA THR A 243 8.67 -4.96 3.71
C THR A 243 8.54 -3.61 4.41
N ALA A 244 8.21 -3.62 5.70
CA ALA A 244 8.21 -2.44 6.57
C ALA A 244 9.33 -2.58 7.59
N ALA A 245 10.42 -1.85 7.42
CA ALA A 245 11.60 -1.95 8.27
C ALA A 245 11.85 -0.70 9.15
N GLY A 246 11.34 0.45 8.73
CA GLY A 246 11.42 1.65 9.55
C GLY A 246 10.42 1.64 10.70
N THR A 247 10.81 2.20 11.85
CA THR A 247 9.88 2.43 12.98
C THR A 247 8.70 3.29 12.53
N LEU A 248 7.48 2.89 12.91
CA LEU A 248 6.23 3.56 12.52
C LEU A 248 6.03 3.63 10.99
N SER A 249 6.72 2.77 10.24
CA SER A 249 6.58 2.73 8.79
C SER A 249 5.34 1.95 8.35
N THR A 250 4.80 2.33 7.21
CA THR A 250 3.66 1.64 6.61
C THR A 250 3.93 1.37 5.13
N THR A 251 3.78 0.13 4.72
CA THR A 251 3.85 -0.23 3.30
C THR A 251 2.64 -1.04 2.87
N THR A 252 2.10 -0.72 1.70
CA THR A 252 0.96 -1.42 1.11
C THR A 252 1.17 -1.62 -0.38
N GLY A 253 1.27 -2.85 -0.80
CA GLY A 253 1.47 -3.23 -2.20
C GLY A 253 2.42 -4.42 -2.36
N THR A 254 2.35 -5.08 -3.49
CA THR A 254 3.26 -6.19 -3.81
C THR A 254 4.69 -5.66 -3.96
N SER A 255 5.64 -6.26 -3.24
CA SER A 255 7.06 -5.87 -3.26
C SER A 255 7.29 -4.39 -2.94
N SER A 256 6.46 -3.82 -2.10
CA SER A 256 6.63 -2.45 -1.62
C SER A 256 7.55 -2.42 -0.40
N GLU A 257 8.34 -1.35 -0.25
CA GLU A 257 9.35 -1.20 0.81
C GLU A 257 9.22 0.15 1.52
N ALA A 258 9.08 0.13 2.84
CA ALA A 258 9.12 1.31 3.69
C ALA A 258 10.24 1.13 4.73
N LEU A 259 11.40 1.72 4.47
CA LEU A 259 12.63 1.49 5.22
C LEU A 259 13.00 2.66 6.14
N GLY A 260 12.59 3.88 5.79
CA GLY A 260 12.83 5.08 6.60
C GLY A 260 11.91 5.16 7.84
N TYR A 261 12.31 5.93 8.83
CA TYR A 261 11.48 6.28 9.99
C TYR A 261 10.20 7.02 9.56
N HIS A 262 9.02 6.61 10.03
CA HIS A 262 7.72 7.15 9.59
C HIS A 262 7.52 7.13 8.06
N ALA A 263 8.17 6.20 7.37
CA ALA A 263 8.04 6.06 5.94
C ALA A 263 6.69 5.48 5.53
N THR A 264 6.10 5.98 4.45
CA THR A 264 4.84 5.45 3.92
C THR A 264 4.98 5.10 2.44
N ALA A 265 4.85 3.83 2.08
CA ALA A 265 4.91 3.33 0.71
C ALA A 265 3.56 2.72 0.32
N TYR A 266 2.93 3.24 -0.73
CA TYR A 266 1.64 2.76 -1.21
C TYR A 266 1.66 2.51 -2.72
N GLY A 267 1.60 1.25 -3.10
CA GLY A 267 1.63 0.80 -4.50
C GLY A 267 2.62 -0.35 -4.71
N ALA A 268 2.41 -1.14 -5.75
CA ALA A 268 3.33 -2.23 -6.07
C ALA A 268 4.71 -1.66 -6.43
N HIS A 269 5.76 -2.28 -5.90
CA HIS A 269 7.15 -1.86 -6.11
C HIS A 269 7.44 -0.41 -5.66
N SER A 270 6.60 0.17 -4.80
CA SER A 270 6.91 1.48 -4.20
C SER A 270 8.00 1.33 -3.16
N LYS A 271 8.91 2.32 -3.08
CA LYS A 271 10.06 2.28 -2.19
C LYS A 271 10.26 3.61 -1.48
N VAL A 272 10.39 3.56 -0.15
CA VAL A 272 10.67 4.73 0.67
C VAL A 272 11.85 4.44 1.59
N THR A 273 12.94 5.17 1.39
CA THR A 273 14.14 5.08 2.22
C THR A 273 14.35 6.36 3.06
N GLY A 274 13.72 7.46 2.65
CA GLY A 274 13.79 8.72 3.38
C GLY A 274 12.94 8.71 4.66
N ASP A 275 13.45 9.34 5.71
CA ASP A 275 12.68 9.55 6.95
C ASP A 275 11.53 10.53 6.74
N ASN A 276 10.37 10.24 7.32
CA ASN A 276 9.15 11.03 7.16
C ASN A 276 8.75 11.23 5.69
N ALA A 277 9.15 10.30 4.82
CA ALA A 277 8.91 10.37 3.39
C ALA A 277 7.72 9.50 2.97
N GLY A 278 7.13 9.81 1.81
CA GLY A 278 5.99 9.09 1.27
C GLY A 278 6.10 8.80 -0.23
N ALA A 279 5.70 7.59 -0.63
CA ALA A 279 5.62 7.18 -2.03
C ALA A 279 4.24 6.59 -2.32
N PHE A 280 3.50 7.18 -3.26
CA PHE A 280 2.14 6.78 -3.63
C PHE A 280 2.03 6.53 -5.13
N GLY A 281 1.95 5.29 -5.51
CA GLY A 281 1.88 4.83 -6.90
C GLY A 281 2.72 3.58 -7.12
N VAL A 282 2.58 2.98 -8.28
CA VAL A 282 3.39 1.83 -8.67
C VAL A 282 4.79 2.30 -9.07
N SER A 283 5.82 1.59 -8.58
CA SER A 283 7.23 1.88 -8.87
C SER A 283 7.67 3.30 -8.48
N THR A 284 7.05 3.86 -7.44
CA THR A 284 7.43 5.18 -6.91
C THR A 284 8.63 5.07 -5.98
N GLU A 285 9.49 6.09 -5.96
CA GLU A 285 10.62 6.15 -5.04
C GLU A 285 10.65 7.49 -4.29
N ALA A 286 10.74 7.42 -2.95
CA ALA A 286 10.96 8.58 -2.09
C ALA A 286 12.18 8.31 -1.19
N SER A 287 13.34 8.78 -1.62
CA SER A 287 14.61 8.57 -0.91
C SER A 287 15.09 9.80 -0.16
N GLY A 288 14.60 10.98 -0.50
CA GLY A 288 14.86 12.20 0.24
C GLY A 288 14.15 12.22 1.59
N LYS A 289 14.80 12.77 2.61
CA LYS A 289 14.15 13.02 3.90
C LYS A 289 12.98 14.01 3.72
N GLN A 290 11.81 13.70 4.34
CA GLN A 290 10.59 14.51 4.19
C GLN A 290 10.13 14.68 2.73
N SER A 291 10.49 13.78 1.85
CA SER A 291 10.11 13.82 0.45
C SER A 291 8.78 13.12 0.17
N LEU A 292 8.13 13.49 -0.92
CA LEU A 292 6.88 12.90 -1.37
C LEU A 292 6.92 12.59 -2.88
N ALA A 293 6.76 11.32 -3.24
CA ALA A 293 6.60 10.88 -4.63
C ALA A 293 5.15 10.43 -4.85
N LEU A 294 4.44 11.06 -5.78
CA LEU A 294 3.04 10.77 -6.09
C LEU A 294 2.84 10.56 -7.59
N GLY A 295 2.55 9.34 -7.99
CA GLY A 295 2.29 8.93 -9.37
C GLY A 295 3.15 7.74 -9.80
N TYR A 296 2.75 7.07 -10.87
CA TYR A 296 3.50 5.95 -11.44
C TYR A 296 4.94 6.37 -11.77
N ASP A 297 5.94 5.59 -11.29
CA ASP A 297 7.34 5.78 -11.65
C ASP A 297 7.84 7.22 -11.33
N SER A 298 7.34 7.80 -10.24
CA SER A 298 7.78 9.11 -9.76
C SER A 298 8.89 8.97 -8.73
N GLU A 299 9.85 9.89 -8.74
CA GLU A 299 11.05 9.87 -7.90
C GLU A 299 11.21 11.19 -7.13
N ALA A 300 11.28 11.12 -5.81
CA ALA A 300 11.58 12.26 -4.94
C ALA A 300 12.86 11.95 -4.15
N THR A 301 14.01 12.40 -4.67
CA THR A 301 15.33 12.04 -4.15
C THR A 301 15.96 13.11 -3.26
N ALA A 302 15.51 14.35 -3.37
CA ALA A 302 16.04 15.44 -2.55
C ALA A 302 15.24 15.66 -1.27
N GLU A 303 15.86 16.22 -0.25
CA GLU A 303 15.21 16.59 1.01
C GLU A 303 14.07 17.59 0.79
N ASN A 304 12.93 17.38 1.49
CA ASN A 304 11.76 18.26 1.44
C ASN A 304 11.27 18.53 0.00
N SER A 305 11.36 17.51 -0.87
CA SER A 305 10.94 17.63 -2.27
C SER A 305 9.66 16.85 -2.56
N VAL A 306 8.90 17.29 -3.55
CA VAL A 306 7.67 16.64 -3.99
C VAL A 306 7.74 16.36 -5.48
N ALA A 307 7.65 15.10 -5.87
CA ALA A 307 7.48 14.66 -7.26
C ALA A 307 5.99 14.36 -7.51
N LEU A 308 5.33 15.19 -8.30
CA LEU A 308 3.89 15.10 -8.52
C LEU A 308 3.55 14.70 -9.96
N GLY A 309 2.95 13.55 -10.12
CA GLY A 309 2.55 12.98 -11.40
C GLY A 309 3.48 11.87 -11.88
N ALA A 310 2.96 11.01 -12.77
CA ALA A 310 3.72 9.88 -13.28
C ALA A 310 5.05 10.32 -13.92
N LYS A 311 6.15 9.65 -13.57
CA LYS A 311 7.52 9.93 -14.06
C LYS A 311 8.03 11.34 -13.75
N SER A 312 7.47 11.96 -12.71
CA SER A 312 8.04 13.21 -12.20
C SER A 312 9.28 12.90 -11.38
N VAL A 313 10.29 13.75 -11.52
CA VAL A 313 11.55 13.65 -10.78
C VAL A 313 11.78 14.92 -9.98
N ALA A 314 11.89 14.81 -8.67
CA ALA A 314 12.20 15.89 -7.75
C ALA A 314 13.57 15.62 -7.11
N ASN A 315 14.63 16.16 -7.73
CA ASN A 315 16.02 15.99 -7.35
C ASN A 315 16.67 17.27 -6.79
N LYS A 316 15.85 18.25 -6.43
CA LYS A 316 16.28 19.50 -5.80
C LYS A 316 15.51 19.69 -4.50
N GLU A 317 16.23 20.10 -3.47
CA GLU A 317 15.66 20.38 -2.15
C GLU A 317 14.62 21.51 -2.20
N ASN A 318 13.60 21.38 -1.34
CA ASN A 318 12.54 22.39 -1.18
C ASN A 318 11.77 22.70 -2.48
N THR A 319 11.59 21.72 -3.38
CA THR A 319 10.89 21.91 -4.66
C THR A 319 9.71 20.97 -4.85
N VAL A 320 8.73 21.43 -5.64
CA VAL A 320 7.68 20.60 -6.21
C VAL A 320 7.96 20.44 -7.70
N SER A 321 8.24 19.21 -8.12
CA SER A 321 8.42 18.86 -9.52
C SER A 321 7.16 18.19 -10.07
N VAL A 322 6.60 18.75 -11.11
CA VAL A 322 5.44 18.18 -11.82
C VAL A 322 5.85 17.47 -13.11
N GLY A 323 7.13 17.17 -13.29
CA GLY A 323 7.67 16.54 -14.48
C GLY A 323 9.11 16.07 -14.30
N SER A 324 9.83 15.94 -15.40
CA SER A 324 11.24 15.58 -15.45
C SER A 324 11.95 16.38 -16.54
N ASP A 325 13.23 16.13 -16.77
CA ASP A 325 13.99 16.79 -17.84
C ASP A 325 13.39 16.52 -19.22
N THR A 326 12.83 15.34 -19.42
CA THR A 326 12.23 14.91 -20.69
C THR A 326 10.71 15.05 -20.74
N LEU A 327 10.03 15.21 -19.60
CA LEU A 327 8.58 15.27 -19.48
C LEU A 327 8.14 16.56 -18.78
N LYS A 328 7.67 17.53 -19.54
CA LYS A 328 7.14 18.79 -19.03
C LYS A 328 5.62 18.76 -18.93
N ARG A 329 5.05 19.35 -17.87
CA ARG A 329 3.61 19.40 -17.61
C ARG A 329 3.12 20.81 -17.36
N LYS A 330 1.83 21.00 -17.45
CA LYS A 330 1.11 22.24 -17.21
C LYS A 330 0.32 22.17 -15.91
N ILE A 331 0.16 23.30 -15.24
CA ILE A 331 -0.71 23.45 -14.08
C ILE A 331 -1.86 24.36 -14.44
N VAL A 332 -3.12 23.97 -14.23
CA VAL A 332 -4.33 24.73 -14.58
C VAL A 332 -5.12 25.12 -13.35
N ASN A 333 -6.12 26.01 -13.56
CA ASN A 333 -6.96 26.55 -12.50
C ASN A 333 -6.18 27.31 -11.42
N VAL A 334 -5.09 27.95 -11.82
CA VAL A 334 -4.35 28.84 -10.96
C VAL A 334 -5.12 30.16 -10.85
N ALA A 335 -5.54 30.53 -9.65
CA ALA A 335 -6.12 31.83 -9.35
C ALA A 335 -5.10 32.96 -9.60
N ASP A 336 -5.55 34.19 -9.62
CA ASP A 336 -4.61 35.33 -9.67
C ASP A 336 -3.75 35.35 -8.41
N GLY A 337 -2.46 35.42 -8.61
CA GLY A 337 -1.51 35.68 -7.53
C GLY A 337 -1.73 37.08 -6.95
N THR A 338 -1.81 37.16 -5.62
CA THR A 338 -2.00 38.41 -4.88
C THR A 338 -0.83 38.72 -3.98
N GLU A 339 -0.07 37.70 -3.60
CA GLU A 339 1.10 37.83 -2.76
C GLU A 339 2.41 37.67 -3.56
N ASN A 340 3.53 38.11 -2.97
CA ASN A 340 4.82 38.16 -3.66
C ASN A 340 5.35 36.81 -4.15
N TYR A 341 4.87 35.69 -3.56
CA TYR A 341 5.33 34.33 -3.87
C TYR A 341 4.26 33.48 -4.54
N ASP A 342 3.13 34.06 -4.90
CA ASP A 342 2.07 33.33 -5.60
C ASP A 342 2.45 33.04 -7.06
N ALA A 343 1.93 31.94 -7.58
CA ALA A 343 2.03 31.64 -9.00
C ALA A 343 1.20 32.64 -9.81
N VAL A 344 1.76 33.12 -10.91
CA VAL A 344 1.07 34.01 -11.84
C VAL A 344 0.41 33.20 -12.95
N ASN A 345 -0.88 33.46 -13.20
CA ASN A 345 -1.61 32.86 -14.30
C ASN A 345 -1.53 33.71 -15.59
N VAL A 346 -1.99 33.13 -16.71
CA VAL A 346 -1.95 33.75 -18.02
C VAL A 346 -2.81 35.03 -18.11
N ARG A 347 -3.91 35.10 -17.32
CA ARG A 347 -4.75 36.31 -17.29
C ARG A 347 -3.98 37.51 -16.78
N GLN A 348 -3.18 37.33 -15.73
CA GLN A 348 -2.32 38.37 -15.16
C GLN A 348 -1.22 38.77 -16.14
N LEU A 349 -0.62 37.82 -16.85
CA LEU A 349 0.36 38.08 -17.87
C LEU A 349 -0.24 38.92 -19.02
N ASN A 350 -1.45 38.55 -19.49
CA ASN A 350 -2.16 39.29 -20.53
C ASN A 350 -2.53 40.73 -20.08
N ALA A 351 -2.83 40.91 -18.79
CA ALA A 351 -3.05 42.27 -18.26
C ALA A 351 -1.81 43.15 -18.31
N VAL A 352 -0.63 42.58 -18.13
CA VAL A 352 0.67 43.27 -18.31
C VAL A 352 0.91 43.56 -19.78
N GLU A 353 0.66 42.63 -20.69
CA GLU A 353 0.77 42.81 -22.14
C GLU A 353 -0.17 43.91 -22.63
N THR A 354 -1.40 43.98 -22.11
CA THR A 354 -2.35 45.06 -22.41
C THR A 354 -1.83 46.42 -21.96
N LYS A 355 -1.20 46.49 -20.77
CA LYS A 355 -0.55 47.72 -20.28
C LYS A 355 0.65 48.12 -21.14
N ILE A 356 1.45 47.14 -21.56
CA ILE A 356 2.57 47.41 -22.52
C ILE A 356 2.02 47.91 -23.85
N GLY A 357 0.91 47.33 -24.34
CA GLY A 357 0.19 47.83 -25.51
C GLY A 357 -0.32 49.27 -25.34
N GLN A 358 -0.85 49.60 -24.15
CA GLN A 358 -1.24 50.99 -23.83
C GLN A 358 -0.04 51.94 -23.79
N VAL A 359 1.09 51.55 -23.24
CA VAL A 359 2.33 52.34 -23.24
C VAL A 359 2.84 52.51 -24.67
N ASN A 360 2.82 51.46 -25.51
CA ASN A 360 3.16 51.57 -26.93
C ASN A 360 2.20 52.53 -27.67
N ASN A 361 0.89 52.49 -27.34
CA ASN A 361 -0.09 53.44 -27.89
C ASN A 361 0.21 54.89 -27.46
N GLN A 362 0.65 55.09 -26.20
CA GLN A 362 1.10 56.42 -25.74
C GLN A 362 2.35 56.89 -26.46
N PHE A 363 3.31 55.99 -26.70
CA PHE A 363 4.49 56.31 -27.54
C PHE A 363 4.09 56.68 -28.98
N THR A 364 3.14 55.94 -29.57
CA THR A 364 2.62 56.23 -30.91
C THR A 364 1.88 57.58 -30.94
N GLN A 365 1.15 57.94 -29.86
CA GLN A 365 0.56 59.27 -29.74
C GLN A 365 1.61 60.38 -29.57
N VAL A 366 2.68 60.13 -28.87
CA VAL A 366 3.81 61.06 -28.75
C VAL A 366 4.49 61.26 -30.12
N ASP A 367 4.71 60.18 -30.87
CA ASP A 367 5.26 60.25 -32.25
C ASP A 367 4.32 61.00 -33.21
N SER A 368 2.98 60.77 -33.08
CA SER A 368 1.96 61.53 -33.83
C SER A 368 2.02 63.03 -33.51
N LYS A 369 2.17 63.36 -32.22
CA LYS A 369 2.36 64.79 -31.81
C LYS A 369 3.66 65.35 -32.29
N PHE A 370 4.77 64.60 -32.34
CA PHE A 370 6.04 64.99 -32.89
C PHE A 370 5.97 65.28 -34.41
N THR A 371 5.17 64.42 -35.10
CA THR A 371 4.92 64.60 -36.55
C THR A 371 3.99 65.79 -36.81
N GLN A 372 3.01 66.06 -35.94
CA GLN A 372 2.16 67.25 -35.97
C GLN A 372 2.94 68.53 -35.73
N VAL A 373 3.90 68.48 -34.85
CA VAL A 373 4.81 69.64 -34.59
C VAL A 373 5.70 69.94 -35.80
N ASN A 374 6.04 68.91 -36.57
CA ASN A 374 6.86 69.09 -37.79
C ASN A 374 6.07 69.47 -39.07
N ASN A 375 4.80 69.81 -38.93
CA ASN A 375 4.02 70.56 -39.88
C ASN A 375 3.85 70.04 -41.29
N ARG A 376 3.70 68.79 -41.58
CA ARG A 376 3.63 68.51 -43.03
C ARG A 376 3.06 67.22 -43.54
N LEU A 377 2.15 66.62 -42.88
CA LEU A 377 1.60 65.41 -43.54
C LEU A 377 0.19 65.06 -43.06
N GLU A 378 -0.79 65.94 -43.44
CA GLU A 378 -2.22 65.62 -43.25
C GLU A 378 -2.66 64.25 -43.85
N GLY A 379 -1.95 63.75 -44.84
CA GLY A 379 -2.20 62.48 -45.49
C GLY A 379 -1.63 61.22 -44.74
N THR A 380 -0.69 61.44 -43.81
CA THR A 380 -0.04 60.35 -43.09
C THR A 380 -0.75 60.08 -41.77
N GLU A 381 -1.39 61.06 -41.16
CA GLU A 381 -2.19 60.90 -39.93
C GLU A 381 -3.32 59.91 -40.11
N ASN A 382 -4.05 60.00 -41.22
CA ASN A 382 -5.15 59.05 -41.51
C ASN A 382 -4.66 57.63 -41.78
N LYS A 383 -3.51 57.47 -42.42
CA LYS A 383 -2.89 56.14 -42.65
C LYS A 383 -2.32 55.57 -41.35
N LEU A 384 -1.74 56.41 -40.48
CA LEU A 384 -1.19 55.99 -39.20
C LEU A 384 -2.30 55.54 -38.27
N GLY A 385 -3.42 56.26 -38.19
CA GLY A 385 -4.57 55.89 -37.40
C GLY A 385 -5.22 54.58 -37.89
N GLN A 386 -5.30 54.35 -39.21
CA GLN A 386 -5.79 53.09 -39.77
C GLN A 386 -4.83 51.92 -39.47
N ILE A 387 -3.55 52.13 -39.55
CA ILE A 387 -2.53 51.13 -39.25
C ILE A 387 -2.55 50.77 -37.76
N ASP A 388 -2.74 51.76 -36.88
CA ASP A 388 -2.81 51.57 -35.43
C ASP A 388 -4.06 50.72 -35.03
N SER A 389 -5.21 50.99 -35.71
CA SER A 389 -6.42 50.18 -35.55
C SER A 389 -6.23 48.74 -36.02
N GLN A 390 -5.57 48.55 -37.17
CA GLN A 390 -5.25 47.21 -37.70
C GLN A 390 -4.28 46.47 -36.77
N PHE A 391 -3.28 47.21 -36.23
CA PHE A 391 -2.30 46.68 -35.31
C PHE A 391 -2.93 46.19 -33.99
N THR A 392 -3.83 46.99 -33.45
CA THR A 392 -4.59 46.66 -32.25
C THR A 392 -5.49 45.44 -32.47
N HIS A 393 -6.11 45.36 -33.67
CA HIS A 393 -6.97 44.21 -34.05
C HIS A 393 -6.14 42.93 -34.22
N VAL A 394 -4.97 43.01 -34.90
CA VAL A 394 -4.06 41.88 -35.12
C VAL A 394 -3.46 41.42 -33.77
N ASN A 395 -3.06 42.35 -32.90
CA ASN A 395 -2.49 42.05 -31.60
C ASN A 395 -3.54 41.38 -30.67
N THR A 396 -4.77 41.87 -30.73
CA THR A 396 -5.88 41.26 -29.97
C THR A 396 -6.20 39.83 -30.44
N ARG A 397 -6.20 39.61 -31.76
CA ARG A 397 -6.35 38.27 -32.34
C ARG A 397 -5.20 37.34 -31.97
N LEU A 398 -3.97 37.83 -32.05
CA LEU A 398 -2.77 37.08 -31.74
C LEU A 398 -2.75 36.66 -30.28
N ASN A 399 -3.04 37.58 -29.34
CA ASN A 399 -3.08 37.28 -27.91
C ASN A 399 -4.19 36.27 -27.55
N ARG A 400 -5.36 36.37 -28.20
CA ARG A 400 -6.45 35.39 -28.03
C ARG A 400 -6.05 34.00 -28.58
N THR A 401 -5.41 34.00 -29.74
CA THR A 401 -4.99 32.75 -30.40
C THR A 401 -3.87 32.07 -29.60
N ASP A 402 -2.87 32.83 -29.15
CA ASP A 402 -1.78 32.33 -28.30
C ASP A 402 -2.31 31.74 -27.00
N LEU A 403 -3.26 32.45 -26.38
CA LEU A 403 -3.89 31.98 -25.16
C LEU A 403 -4.63 30.66 -25.38
N ARG A 404 -5.40 30.58 -26.49
CA ARG A 404 -6.16 29.37 -26.82
C ARG A 404 -5.24 28.20 -27.17
N ILE A 405 -4.20 28.43 -27.97
CA ILE A 405 -3.19 27.42 -28.30
C ILE A 405 -2.52 26.89 -27.03
N ASN A 406 -2.13 27.81 -26.14
CA ASN A 406 -1.45 27.45 -24.91
C ASN A 406 -2.36 26.59 -24.01
N ARG A 407 -3.66 26.92 -23.91
CA ARG A 407 -4.66 26.16 -23.17
C ARG A 407 -4.92 24.75 -23.76
N VAL A 408 -5.10 24.68 -25.09
CA VAL A 408 -5.32 23.39 -25.78
C VAL A 408 -4.09 22.50 -25.66
N GLY A 409 -2.91 23.06 -25.91
CA GLY A 409 -1.66 22.35 -25.73
C GLY A 409 -1.44 21.90 -24.27
N ALA A 410 -1.92 22.73 -23.27
CA ALA A 410 -1.91 22.43 -21.86
C ALA A 410 -2.71 21.17 -21.54
N SER A 411 -3.91 21.20 -21.94
CA SER A 411 -4.87 20.14 -21.71
C SER A 411 -4.44 18.84 -22.37
N ALA A 412 -3.90 18.91 -23.58
CA ALA A 412 -3.37 17.76 -24.29
C ALA A 412 -2.18 17.10 -23.57
N ALA A 413 -1.27 17.90 -23.03
CA ALA A 413 -0.13 17.39 -22.28
C ALA A 413 -0.55 16.80 -20.90
N ALA A 414 -1.53 17.41 -20.24
CA ALA A 414 -2.08 16.89 -19.00
C ALA A 414 -2.75 15.53 -19.20
N LEU A 415 -3.54 15.38 -20.27
CA LEU A 415 -4.15 14.10 -20.65
C LEU A 415 -3.09 13.06 -21.06
N ALA A 416 -2.07 13.45 -21.81
CA ALA A 416 -0.97 12.57 -22.20
C ALA A 416 -0.12 12.10 -21.01
N SER A 417 -0.12 12.83 -19.92
CA SER A 417 0.59 12.48 -18.68
C SER A 417 -0.18 11.52 -17.76
N LEU A 418 -1.49 11.37 -17.98
CA LEU A 418 -2.30 10.37 -17.30
C LEU A 418 -1.93 8.98 -17.78
N LYS A 419 -0.97 8.36 -17.12
CA LYS A 419 -0.68 6.95 -17.35
C LYS A 419 -1.46 6.12 -16.34
N PRO A 420 -2.31 5.19 -16.77
CA PRO A 420 -2.98 4.30 -15.83
C PRO A 420 -1.94 3.50 -15.05
N THR A 421 -2.13 3.44 -13.75
CA THR A 421 -1.40 2.50 -12.90
C THR A 421 -1.63 1.08 -13.41
N GLN A 422 -0.62 0.24 -13.35
CA GLN A 422 -0.84 -1.19 -13.57
C GLN A 422 -1.67 -1.70 -12.39
N LEU A 423 -2.95 -1.93 -12.64
CA LEU A 423 -3.86 -2.58 -11.69
C LEU A 423 -3.38 -4.02 -11.49
N GLY A 424 -3.12 -4.41 -10.26
CA GLY A 424 -2.85 -5.77 -9.86
C GLY A 424 -4.03 -6.71 -10.20
N GLU A 425 -3.89 -7.99 -9.91
CA GLU A 425 -4.94 -8.98 -10.21
C GLU A 425 -6.24 -8.67 -9.46
N ASP A 426 -6.16 -8.12 -8.24
CA ASP A 426 -7.31 -7.81 -7.39
C ASP A 426 -7.82 -6.36 -7.49
N ASP A 427 -7.09 -5.49 -8.16
CA ASP A 427 -7.43 -4.08 -8.26
C ASP A 427 -8.43 -3.81 -9.38
N LYS A 428 -9.63 -3.34 -9.01
CA LYS A 428 -10.71 -3.02 -9.97
C LYS A 428 -10.77 -1.56 -10.39
N PHE A 429 -10.14 -0.67 -9.63
CA PHE A 429 -10.26 0.76 -9.84
C PHE A 429 -8.96 1.49 -9.50
N ALA A 430 -8.56 2.43 -10.34
CA ALA A 430 -7.47 3.34 -10.05
C ALA A 430 -7.84 4.77 -10.47
N LEU A 431 -7.44 5.74 -9.65
CA LEU A 431 -7.51 7.15 -9.96
C LEU A 431 -6.09 7.66 -10.29
N SER A 432 -6.00 8.43 -11.35
CA SER A 432 -4.75 9.11 -11.73
C SER A 432 -4.98 10.60 -11.83
N LEU A 433 -4.05 11.37 -11.30
CA LEU A 433 -3.97 12.82 -11.47
C LEU A 433 -2.77 13.13 -12.35
N GLY A 434 -2.99 13.93 -13.36
CA GLY A 434 -1.97 14.42 -14.25
C GLY A 434 -1.95 15.95 -14.25
N VAL A 435 -0.79 16.51 -14.21
CA VAL A 435 -0.60 17.94 -14.41
C VAL A 435 0.34 18.16 -15.57
N GLY A 436 0.04 19.12 -16.40
CA GLY A 436 0.81 19.39 -17.58
C GLY A 436 1.03 20.87 -17.77
N SER A 437 2.17 21.28 -18.26
CA SER A 437 2.42 22.67 -18.62
C SER A 437 2.88 22.79 -20.07
N TYR A 438 2.39 23.84 -20.74
CA TYR A 438 2.82 24.21 -22.08
C TYR A 438 3.04 25.72 -22.14
N ARG A 439 4.28 26.15 -22.36
CA ARG A 439 4.70 27.55 -22.19
C ARG A 439 4.29 28.06 -20.80
N ASN A 440 3.55 29.13 -20.68
CA ASN A 440 3.16 29.77 -19.41
C ASN A 440 1.72 29.37 -18.98
N VAL A 441 1.11 28.37 -19.59
CA VAL A 441 -0.24 27.88 -19.26
C VAL A 441 -0.16 26.51 -18.61
N GLN A 442 -0.94 26.35 -17.57
CA GLN A 442 -0.99 25.12 -16.78
C GLN A 442 -2.36 24.44 -16.89
N ALA A 443 -2.39 23.12 -16.96
CA ALA A 443 -3.59 22.29 -17.05
C ALA A 443 -3.55 21.13 -16.06
N MET A 444 -4.69 20.84 -15.43
CA MET A 444 -4.86 19.64 -14.62
C MET A 444 -5.72 18.63 -15.36
N ALA A 445 -5.35 17.39 -15.31
CA ALA A 445 -6.15 16.29 -15.78
C ALA A 445 -6.38 15.28 -14.66
N MET A 446 -7.56 14.71 -14.64
CA MET A 446 -7.85 13.55 -13.80
C MET A 446 -8.42 12.42 -14.65
N GLY A 447 -8.02 11.23 -14.31
CA GLY A 447 -8.48 10.03 -14.96
C GLY A 447 -8.87 8.95 -13.95
N ALA A 448 -9.87 8.21 -14.30
CA ALA A 448 -10.29 7.02 -13.59
C ALA A 448 -10.16 5.81 -14.51
N VAL A 449 -9.62 4.76 -14.00
CA VAL A 449 -9.48 3.49 -14.70
C VAL A 449 -10.24 2.43 -13.93
N PHE A 450 -11.08 1.70 -14.62
CA PHE A 450 -11.85 0.58 -14.09
C PHE A 450 -11.54 -0.68 -14.90
N LYS A 451 -11.20 -1.75 -14.23
CA LYS A 451 -10.88 -3.05 -14.80
C LYS A 451 -12.04 -4.02 -14.52
N PRO A 452 -13.05 -4.07 -15.40
CA PRO A 452 -14.19 -4.98 -15.23
C PRO A 452 -13.82 -6.46 -15.42
N ALA A 453 -12.77 -6.73 -16.18
CA ALA A 453 -12.22 -8.06 -16.44
C ALA A 453 -10.70 -7.96 -16.66
N GLU A 454 -9.98 -9.08 -16.57
CA GLU A 454 -8.50 -9.11 -16.71
C GLU A 454 -8.00 -8.56 -18.06
N ASN A 455 -8.81 -8.67 -19.09
CA ASN A 455 -8.46 -8.27 -20.46
C ASN A 455 -9.17 -6.99 -20.92
N VAL A 456 -9.97 -6.36 -20.06
CA VAL A 456 -10.74 -5.15 -20.39
C VAL A 456 -10.41 -4.05 -19.40
N LEU A 457 -10.10 -2.90 -19.92
CA LEU A 457 -9.82 -1.72 -19.13
C LEU A 457 -10.65 -0.56 -19.66
N LEU A 458 -11.48 0.00 -18.82
CA LEU A 458 -12.26 1.20 -19.10
C LEU A 458 -11.54 2.40 -18.49
N ASN A 459 -11.33 3.43 -19.27
CA ASN A 459 -10.77 4.68 -18.76
C ASN A 459 -11.63 5.88 -19.14
N VAL A 460 -11.77 6.78 -18.23
CA VAL A 460 -12.37 8.11 -18.47
C VAL A 460 -11.39 9.15 -17.93
N ALA A 461 -11.10 10.14 -18.76
CA ALA A 461 -10.18 11.20 -18.36
C ALA A 461 -10.72 12.56 -18.80
N GLY A 462 -10.51 13.57 -17.97
CA GLY A 462 -10.84 14.93 -18.30
C GLY A 462 -9.71 15.89 -17.92
N SER A 463 -9.53 16.91 -18.71
CA SER A 463 -8.62 17.99 -18.41
C SER A 463 -9.29 19.35 -18.60
N PHE A 464 -8.82 20.33 -17.86
CA PHE A 464 -9.32 21.69 -17.96
C PHE A 464 -8.18 22.70 -17.80
N SER A 465 -8.27 23.75 -18.60
CA SER A 465 -7.34 24.88 -18.65
C SER A 465 -8.10 26.18 -18.87
N GLY A 466 -8.46 26.86 -17.79
CA GLY A 466 -9.30 28.05 -17.87
C GLY A 466 -10.66 27.75 -18.49
N SER A 467 -10.95 28.33 -19.69
CA SER A 467 -12.20 28.08 -20.41
C SER A 467 -12.19 26.82 -21.28
N GLU A 468 -11.03 26.27 -21.56
CA GLU A 468 -10.91 25.08 -22.41
C GLU A 468 -11.04 23.80 -21.57
N LYS A 469 -11.87 22.89 -22.02
CA LYS A 469 -12.11 21.59 -21.39
C LYS A 469 -11.98 20.50 -22.44
N ILE A 470 -11.24 19.47 -22.11
CA ILE A 470 -11.09 18.28 -22.96
C ILE A 470 -11.51 17.08 -22.12
N VAL A 471 -12.37 16.25 -22.67
CA VAL A 471 -12.81 15.01 -22.03
C VAL A 471 -12.64 13.87 -23.03
N GLY A 472 -12.15 12.77 -22.55
CA GLY A 472 -11.99 11.55 -23.34
C GLY A 472 -12.37 10.32 -22.54
N ALA A 473 -12.91 9.33 -23.21
CA ALA A 473 -13.15 8.00 -22.66
C ALA A 473 -12.61 6.94 -23.61
N GLY A 474 -12.11 5.87 -23.08
CA GLY A 474 -11.56 4.79 -23.88
C GLY A 474 -11.80 3.42 -23.24
N VAL A 475 -11.80 2.42 -24.09
CA VAL A 475 -11.86 1.01 -23.73
C VAL A 475 -10.63 0.34 -24.32
N SER A 476 -9.91 -0.39 -23.51
CA SER A 476 -8.75 -1.15 -23.95
C SER A 476 -9.02 -2.64 -23.80
N TRP A 477 -8.80 -3.40 -24.84
CA TRP A 477 -8.81 -4.85 -24.82
C TRP A 477 -7.41 -5.41 -25.02
N LYS A 478 -7.04 -6.34 -24.19
CA LYS A 478 -5.79 -7.08 -24.33
C LYS A 478 -6.10 -8.39 -25.08
N PHE A 479 -5.54 -8.54 -26.27
CA PHE A 479 -5.59 -9.77 -27.05
C PHE A 479 -4.24 -10.49 -26.95
N GLY A 480 -4.24 -11.75 -26.50
CA GLY A 480 -3.05 -12.60 -26.47
C GLY A 480 -2.35 -12.69 -25.11
N ASN A 481 -1.64 -13.80 -24.90
CA ASN A 481 -0.87 -14.07 -23.68
C ASN A 481 0.40 -13.19 -23.62
N LYS A 482 0.54 -12.43 -22.54
CA LYS A 482 1.77 -11.76 -22.08
C LYS A 482 2.47 -10.86 -23.13
N ALA A 483 1.90 -9.71 -23.42
CA ALA A 483 2.62 -8.63 -24.06
C ALA A 483 2.71 -7.41 -23.14
N LYS A 484 3.86 -6.74 -23.17
CA LYS A 484 4.14 -5.50 -22.44
C LYS A 484 3.04 -4.45 -22.66
N PRO A 485 2.76 -3.56 -21.69
CA PRO A 485 1.70 -2.57 -21.82
C PRO A 485 1.92 -1.68 -23.04
N ALA A 486 0.94 -1.68 -23.93
CA ALA A 486 0.91 -0.74 -25.03
C ALA A 486 0.59 0.65 -24.50
N VAL A 487 1.42 1.61 -24.81
CA VAL A 487 1.14 3.03 -24.62
C VAL A 487 -0.08 3.38 -25.47
N SER A 488 -1.17 3.83 -24.84
CA SER A 488 -2.35 4.29 -25.55
C SER A 488 -2.00 5.54 -26.37
N THR A 489 -2.03 5.41 -27.66
CA THR A 489 -1.86 6.50 -28.63
C THR A 489 -3.15 7.35 -28.71
N GLN A 490 -3.49 8.05 -27.64
CA GLN A 490 -4.57 9.04 -27.68
C GLN A 490 -4.05 10.46 -27.95
N SER A 491 -2.77 10.57 -28.27
CA SER A 491 -2.06 11.86 -28.41
C SER A 491 -2.09 12.48 -29.82
N ALA A 492 -2.48 11.71 -30.86
CA ALA A 492 -2.25 12.18 -32.22
C ALA A 492 -3.25 13.25 -32.71
N ALA A 493 -4.51 13.17 -32.31
CA ALA A 493 -5.53 14.13 -32.80
C ALA A 493 -5.34 15.55 -32.18
N ASN A 494 -5.03 15.59 -30.87
CA ASN A 494 -4.82 16.88 -30.18
C ASN A 494 -3.49 17.54 -30.56
N SER A 495 -2.50 16.75 -30.98
CA SER A 495 -1.22 17.29 -31.45
C SER A 495 -1.33 17.98 -32.80
N ALA A 496 -2.21 17.54 -33.69
CA ALA A 496 -2.42 18.15 -35.00
C ALA A 496 -3.08 19.53 -34.88
N GLU A 497 -4.10 19.67 -34.03
CA GLU A 497 -4.79 20.93 -33.79
C GLU A 497 -3.87 21.97 -33.11
N VAL A 498 -3.06 21.53 -32.15
CA VAL A 498 -2.03 22.38 -31.51
C VAL A 498 -0.96 22.83 -32.53
N LEU A 499 -0.58 21.95 -33.45
CA LEU A 499 0.37 22.28 -34.51
C LEU A 499 -0.21 23.30 -35.51
N GLN A 500 -1.46 23.14 -35.90
CA GLN A 500 -2.16 24.04 -36.81
C GLN A 500 -2.34 25.43 -36.20
N LEU A 501 -2.79 25.51 -34.94
CA LEU A 501 -2.90 26.75 -34.20
C LEU A 501 -1.52 27.44 -34.02
N ARG A 502 -0.43 26.68 -33.87
CA ARG A 502 0.94 27.23 -33.83
C ARG A 502 1.37 27.87 -35.16
N GLN A 503 1.01 27.24 -36.28
CA GLN A 503 1.32 27.79 -37.59
C GLN A 503 0.59 29.11 -37.84
N GLU A 504 -0.70 29.20 -37.44
CA GLU A 504 -1.47 30.43 -37.52
C GLU A 504 -0.87 31.58 -36.66
N VAL A 505 -0.48 31.28 -35.41
CA VAL A 505 0.17 32.26 -34.53
C VAL A 505 1.52 32.72 -35.09
N SER A 506 2.31 31.78 -35.62
CA SER A 506 3.60 32.13 -36.24
C SER A 506 3.45 33.03 -37.48
N ALA A 507 2.41 32.76 -38.30
CA ALA A 507 2.09 33.59 -39.46
C ALA A 507 1.66 35.02 -39.05
N MET A 508 0.75 35.12 -38.06
CA MET A 508 0.31 36.41 -37.53
C MET A 508 1.44 37.20 -36.85
N GLN A 509 2.38 36.53 -36.14
CA GLN A 509 3.57 37.17 -35.57
C GLN A 509 4.51 37.74 -36.64
N LYS A 510 4.63 37.05 -37.76
CA LYS A 510 5.45 37.48 -38.90
C LYS A 510 4.84 38.72 -39.56
N GLU A 511 3.53 38.70 -39.78
CA GLU A 511 2.76 39.84 -40.33
C GLU A 511 2.84 41.06 -39.40
N LEU A 512 2.76 40.87 -38.12
CA LEU A 512 2.93 41.90 -37.09
C LEU A 512 4.34 42.48 -37.10
N ALA A 513 5.37 41.67 -37.32
CA ALA A 513 6.75 42.09 -37.39
C ALA A 513 7.01 42.91 -38.67
N GLU A 514 6.41 42.52 -39.79
CA GLU A 514 6.49 43.29 -41.06
C GLU A 514 5.79 44.63 -40.96
N LEU A 515 4.58 44.68 -40.36
CA LEU A 515 3.87 45.93 -40.08
C LEU A 515 4.67 46.86 -39.14
N LYS A 516 5.29 46.31 -38.10
CA LYS A 516 6.21 47.08 -37.23
C LYS A 516 7.41 47.65 -37.96
N LYS A 517 7.97 46.91 -38.92
CA LYS A 517 9.10 47.35 -39.76
C LYS A 517 8.69 48.42 -40.74
N ALA A 518 7.48 48.35 -41.32
CA ALA A 518 6.92 49.34 -42.22
C ALA A 518 6.62 50.68 -41.51
N LEU A 519 6.20 50.64 -40.24
CA LEU A 519 5.94 51.81 -39.39
C LEU A 519 7.23 52.52 -38.91
N ARG A 520 8.39 51.84 -38.93
CA ARG A 520 9.70 52.41 -38.56
C ARG A 520 10.46 53.03 -39.71
N LYS A 521 9.99 52.90 -40.95
CA LYS A 521 10.45 53.61 -42.14
C LYS A 521 9.57 54.85 -42.43
#